data_c285270a8556df22242bdb9fd2756e25
#
_entry.id   c285270a8556df22242bdb9fd2756e25
#
_cell.length_a   1.000
_cell.length_b   1.000
_cell.length_c   1.000
_cell.angle_alpha   90.00
_cell.angle_beta   90.00
_cell.angle_gamma   90.00
#
_symmetry.space_group_name_H-M   'P 1'
#
loop_
_entity.id
_entity.type
_entity.pdbx_description
1 polymer ?
#
loop_
_entity_poly.entity_id
_entity_poly.type
_entity_poly.pdbx_seq_one_letter_code
_entity_poly.pdbx_strand_id
1 'polypeptide(L)'
;MNSMRDLWDSVLKRLSGELSDITIKTWFDEVTVVTMEDSAFVLHCSNTFKKSTIEARFLPHIKAALRDLFSTDLEVKILDDQQLAAYHGVAPDRPGDLSESEAFTFETYVVGPQNKLAFAAAKAVTEKPGENYNPLFIYGDSGLGKTHLLYAIANALRKKRPEARIVYVKGDDFTNELIASIRENRNAEFREKYRQTDILLMDDIQFIAGKIQTQEEFFHTFNTLYESGRQIVLTSDRPPKEITQLEDRLRTRFEWGLMVDVAPPDFETRFAIVQNKAAMLGVKLPNEVTDYIAENITSNVRQIEGTLNKILAYRDLLDDQVNEETVSRAIRDMLKKSNDFAPTPKVIVGYICSYFHVDEDTLRGQSRSRDVVAARQIAIYLIRRMTSLSLIDSGKEFGDRDHSTIMHSLEKVESQMRSDPAFAEKVKEITSNINSKK
;
A
#
# COMPACT_ATOMS: atom_id res chain seq x y z
N MET A 1 -31.79 -21.96 16.53
CA MET A 1 -30.39 -21.47 16.47
C MET A 1 -29.88 -21.82 15.09
N ASN A 2 -29.87 -20.87 14.21
CA ASN A 2 -29.71 -21.18 12.79
C ASN A 2 -28.42 -20.71 12.15
N SER A 3 -27.47 -20.17 12.91
CA SER A 3 -26.15 -19.87 12.38
C SER A 3 -25.05 -20.04 13.46
N MET A 4 -23.83 -20.35 13.03
CA MET A 4 -22.63 -20.41 13.91
C MET A 4 -22.40 -19.07 14.63
N ARG A 5 -22.85 -17.99 14.04
CA ARG A 5 -22.77 -16.65 14.63
C ARG A 5 -23.69 -16.46 15.82
N ASP A 6 -24.95 -16.94 15.72
CA ASP A 6 -25.91 -16.90 16.83
C ASP A 6 -25.42 -17.71 18.04
N LEU A 7 -24.66 -18.76 17.76
CA LEU A 7 -24.06 -19.62 18.78
C LEU A 7 -22.94 -18.90 19.51
N TRP A 8 -22.06 -18.21 18.80
CA TRP A 8 -20.99 -17.41 19.38
C TRP A 8 -21.53 -16.26 20.21
N ASP A 9 -22.53 -15.56 19.69
CA ASP A 9 -23.21 -14.49 20.41
C ASP A 9 -23.81 -14.98 21.73
N SER A 10 -24.33 -16.23 21.77
CA SER A 10 -24.83 -16.87 22.98
C SER A 10 -23.71 -17.16 23.98
N VAL A 11 -22.54 -17.61 23.51
CA VAL A 11 -21.35 -17.82 24.36
C VAL A 11 -20.84 -16.46 24.89
N LEU A 12 -20.74 -15.43 24.07
CA LEU A 12 -20.32 -14.10 24.49
C LEU A 12 -21.27 -13.50 25.52
N LYS A 13 -22.58 -13.70 25.35
CA LYS A 13 -23.59 -13.27 26.30
C LYS A 13 -23.45 -13.99 27.67
N ARG A 14 -23.01 -15.25 27.67
CA ARG A 14 -22.73 -15.97 28.90
C ARG A 14 -21.46 -15.46 29.58
N LEU A 15 -20.42 -15.22 28.78
CA LEU A 15 -19.16 -14.63 29.24
C LEU A 15 -19.34 -13.23 29.85
N SER A 16 -20.31 -12.42 29.36
CA SER A 16 -20.61 -11.09 29.92
C SER A 16 -21.18 -11.13 31.32
N GLY A 17 -21.61 -12.31 31.82
CA GLY A 17 -21.97 -12.51 33.24
C GLY A 17 -20.75 -12.62 34.16
N GLU A 18 -19.58 -12.97 33.64
CA GLU A 18 -18.34 -13.18 34.42
C GLU A 18 -17.24 -12.17 34.06
N LEU A 19 -17.23 -11.67 32.85
CA LEU A 19 -16.22 -10.75 32.30
C LEU A 19 -16.84 -9.39 32.03
N SER A 20 -16.03 -8.31 32.17
CA SER A 20 -16.50 -6.95 31.82
C SER A 20 -16.68 -6.79 30.31
N ASP A 21 -17.63 -5.91 29.91
CA ASP A 21 -17.88 -5.57 28.51
C ASP A 21 -16.62 -5.07 27.78
N ILE A 22 -15.74 -4.37 28.51
CA ILE A 22 -14.46 -3.90 27.98
C ILE A 22 -13.57 -5.09 27.66
N THR A 23 -13.50 -6.09 28.53
CA THR A 23 -12.72 -7.31 28.29
C THR A 23 -13.23 -8.08 27.08
N ILE A 24 -14.54 -8.23 26.97
CA ILE A 24 -15.15 -8.93 25.83
C ILE A 24 -14.83 -8.21 24.51
N LYS A 25 -15.05 -6.90 24.41
CA LYS A 25 -14.73 -6.12 23.23
C LYS A 25 -13.24 -6.13 22.88
N THR A 26 -12.36 -6.10 23.88
CA THR A 26 -10.92 -6.05 23.62
C THR A 26 -10.37 -7.37 23.08
N TRP A 27 -10.82 -8.49 23.62
CA TRP A 27 -10.20 -9.79 23.33
C TRP A 27 -10.99 -10.66 22.36
N PHE A 28 -12.31 -10.52 22.27
CA PHE A 28 -13.16 -11.42 21.49
C PHE A 28 -13.78 -10.78 20.23
N ASP A 29 -13.56 -9.49 19.98
CA ASP A 29 -14.13 -8.74 18.84
C ASP A 29 -13.76 -9.33 17.47
N GLU A 30 -12.54 -9.89 17.36
CA GLU A 30 -12.00 -10.50 16.12
C GLU A 30 -12.11 -12.03 16.12
N VAL A 31 -12.78 -12.63 17.10
CA VAL A 31 -12.92 -14.08 17.21
C VAL A 31 -14.18 -14.55 16.50
N THR A 32 -14.04 -15.53 15.60
CA THR A 32 -15.16 -16.12 14.85
C THR A 32 -15.24 -17.62 15.06
N VAL A 33 -16.44 -18.20 14.95
CA VAL A 33 -16.61 -19.66 15.00
C VAL A 33 -16.38 -20.24 13.60
N VAL A 34 -15.49 -21.22 13.53
CA VAL A 34 -15.20 -21.96 12.30
C VAL A 34 -16.19 -23.09 12.12
N THR A 35 -16.26 -23.97 13.13
CA THR A 35 -17.16 -25.12 13.15
C THR A 35 -17.40 -25.62 14.56
N MET A 36 -18.43 -26.43 14.71
CA MET A 36 -18.70 -27.21 15.92
C MET A 36 -18.88 -28.67 15.49
N GLU A 37 -17.97 -29.51 15.91
CA GLU A 37 -17.99 -30.96 15.73
C GLU A 37 -18.48 -31.65 17.02
N ASP A 38 -18.76 -32.94 16.94
CA ASP A 38 -19.35 -33.69 18.07
C ASP A 38 -18.57 -33.57 19.38
N SER A 39 -17.27 -33.31 19.33
CA SER A 39 -16.39 -33.21 20.52
C SER A 39 -15.56 -31.93 20.58
N ALA A 40 -15.62 -31.07 19.58
CA ALA A 40 -14.75 -29.87 19.45
C ALA A 40 -15.49 -28.62 19.02
N PHE A 41 -15.16 -27.51 19.67
CA PHE A 41 -15.59 -26.17 19.30
C PHE A 41 -14.40 -25.39 18.75
N VAL A 42 -14.40 -25.10 17.46
CA VAL A 42 -13.27 -24.51 16.74
C VAL A 42 -13.51 -23.03 16.51
N LEU A 43 -12.63 -22.21 17.04
CA LEU A 43 -12.60 -20.76 16.93
C LEU A 43 -11.45 -20.32 16.03
N HIS A 44 -11.60 -19.20 15.36
CA HIS A 44 -10.53 -18.53 14.61
C HIS A 44 -10.25 -17.16 15.20
N CYS A 45 -8.96 -16.82 15.31
CA CYS A 45 -8.48 -15.50 15.71
C CYS A 45 -7.23 -15.16 14.91
N SER A 46 -7.34 -14.21 13.98
CA SER A 46 -6.23 -13.79 13.12
C SER A 46 -5.05 -13.17 13.87
N ASN A 47 -5.32 -12.55 15.03
CA ASN A 47 -4.29 -11.93 15.85
C ASN A 47 -3.67 -12.93 16.83
N THR A 48 -2.42 -13.33 16.55
CA THR A 48 -1.68 -14.33 17.34
C THR A 48 -1.47 -13.93 18.81
N PHE A 49 -1.32 -12.63 19.10
CA PHE A 49 -1.22 -12.14 20.48
C PHE A 49 -2.55 -12.25 21.24
N LYS A 50 -3.67 -11.89 20.59
CA LYS A 50 -5.00 -12.09 21.17
C LYS A 50 -5.26 -13.57 21.39
N LYS A 51 -4.96 -14.42 20.40
CA LYS A 51 -5.09 -15.88 20.50
C LYS A 51 -4.37 -16.42 21.73
N SER A 52 -3.06 -16.15 21.88
CA SER A 52 -2.27 -16.66 23.02
C SER A 52 -2.79 -16.15 24.36
N THR A 53 -3.30 -14.92 24.40
CA THR A 53 -3.91 -14.38 25.64
C THR A 53 -5.24 -15.05 25.94
N ILE A 54 -6.07 -15.33 24.95
CA ILE A 54 -7.35 -16.01 25.10
C ILE A 54 -7.10 -17.45 25.59
N GLU A 55 -6.15 -18.16 24.99
CA GLU A 55 -5.75 -19.52 25.43
C GLU A 55 -5.25 -19.55 26.88
N ALA A 56 -4.38 -18.58 27.21
CA ALA A 56 -3.78 -18.55 28.56
C ALA A 56 -4.74 -18.15 29.70
N ARG A 57 -5.68 -17.21 29.41
CA ARG A 57 -6.48 -16.56 30.42
C ARG A 57 -7.97 -16.87 30.38
N PHE A 58 -8.53 -17.02 29.19
CA PHE A 58 -9.98 -17.06 28.99
C PHE A 58 -10.50 -18.43 28.53
N LEU A 59 -9.64 -19.38 28.19
CA LEU A 59 -10.03 -20.72 27.76
C LEU A 59 -10.92 -21.44 28.79
N PRO A 60 -10.63 -21.37 30.12
CA PRO A 60 -11.50 -21.98 31.12
C PRO A 60 -12.93 -21.39 31.13
N HIS A 61 -13.06 -20.08 30.95
CA HIS A 61 -14.35 -19.38 30.90
C HIS A 61 -15.16 -19.77 29.67
N ILE A 62 -14.49 -19.89 28.50
CA ILE A 62 -15.14 -20.35 27.27
C ILE A 62 -15.66 -21.77 27.43
N LYS A 63 -14.84 -22.68 28.01
CA LYS A 63 -15.24 -24.06 28.27
C LYS A 63 -16.42 -24.14 29.24
N ALA A 64 -16.42 -23.34 30.31
CA ALA A 64 -17.53 -23.26 31.25
C ALA A 64 -18.82 -22.76 30.56
N ALA A 65 -18.75 -21.71 29.79
CA ALA A 65 -19.89 -21.18 29.04
C ALA A 65 -20.46 -22.20 28.03
N LEU A 66 -19.60 -22.95 27.33
CA LEU A 66 -20.04 -24.03 26.43
C LEU A 66 -20.67 -25.18 27.16
N ARG A 67 -20.08 -25.61 28.30
CA ARG A 67 -20.68 -26.67 29.14
C ARG A 67 -22.07 -26.29 29.63
N ASP A 68 -22.26 -25.04 30.04
CA ASP A 68 -23.55 -24.54 30.48
C ASP A 68 -24.59 -24.47 29.33
N LEU A 69 -24.16 -24.21 28.11
CA LEU A 69 -25.06 -24.14 26.95
C LEU A 69 -25.42 -25.50 26.35
N PHE A 70 -24.45 -26.44 26.36
CA PHE A 70 -24.61 -27.72 25.64
C PHE A 70 -24.67 -28.94 26.61
N SER A 71 -24.48 -28.74 27.91
CA SER A 71 -24.42 -29.83 28.90
C SER A 71 -23.39 -30.93 28.58
N THR A 72 -22.38 -30.58 27.78
CA THR A 72 -21.31 -31.46 27.30
C THR A 72 -19.97 -30.76 27.40
N ASP A 73 -18.90 -31.49 27.72
CA ASP A 73 -17.54 -30.97 27.67
C ASP A 73 -17.04 -31.01 26.24
N LEU A 74 -16.85 -29.82 25.64
CA LEU A 74 -16.28 -29.67 24.31
C LEU A 74 -14.80 -29.27 24.41
N GLU A 75 -13.98 -29.86 23.56
CA GLU A 75 -12.61 -29.38 23.34
C GLU A 75 -12.66 -28.04 22.60
N VAL A 76 -12.04 -26.99 23.14
CA VAL A 76 -11.98 -25.69 22.49
C VAL A 76 -10.62 -25.55 21.81
N LYS A 77 -10.63 -25.39 20.50
CA LYS A 77 -9.45 -25.14 19.68
C LYS A 77 -9.53 -23.71 19.11
N ILE A 78 -8.48 -22.91 19.30
CA ILE A 78 -8.38 -21.57 18.75
C ILE A 78 -7.30 -21.58 17.68
N LEU A 79 -7.70 -21.41 16.44
CA LEU A 79 -6.82 -21.45 15.28
C LEU A 79 -6.44 -20.03 14.87
N ASP A 80 -5.18 -19.81 14.53
CA ASP A 80 -4.76 -18.66 13.75
C ASP A 80 -4.97 -18.92 12.24
N ASP A 81 -4.64 -17.93 11.39
CA ASP A 81 -4.85 -18.04 9.94
C ASP A 81 -4.15 -19.28 9.34
N GLN A 82 -2.93 -19.60 9.80
CA GLN A 82 -2.17 -20.76 9.32
C GLN A 82 -2.81 -22.08 9.76
N GLN A 83 -3.22 -22.16 11.00
CA GLN A 83 -3.86 -23.37 11.56
C GLN A 83 -5.25 -23.58 10.99
N LEU A 84 -5.98 -22.49 10.68
CA LEU A 84 -7.28 -22.55 10.01
C LEU A 84 -7.15 -23.14 8.61
N ALA A 85 -6.16 -22.68 7.84
CA ALA A 85 -5.87 -23.21 6.51
C ALA A 85 -5.54 -24.71 6.56
N ALA A 86 -4.70 -25.13 7.51
CA ALA A 86 -4.38 -26.56 7.73
C ALA A 86 -5.61 -27.37 8.14
N TYR A 87 -6.51 -26.80 8.96
CA TYR A 87 -7.73 -27.45 9.43
C TYR A 87 -8.72 -27.74 8.29
N HIS A 88 -8.80 -26.86 7.30
CA HIS A 88 -9.64 -27.06 6.10
C HIS A 88 -9.02 -27.99 5.05
N GLY A 89 -7.91 -28.66 5.36
CA GLY A 89 -7.21 -29.53 4.42
C GLY A 89 -6.47 -28.75 3.30
N VAL A 90 -6.46 -27.46 3.40
CA VAL A 90 -5.51 -26.62 2.66
C VAL A 90 -4.15 -26.89 3.27
N ALA A 91 -3.21 -27.43 2.52
CA ALA A 91 -1.84 -27.61 3.00
C ALA A 91 -1.38 -26.28 3.61
N PRO A 92 -0.74 -26.29 4.82
CA PRO A 92 -0.35 -25.06 5.46
C PRO A 92 0.39 -24.20 4.45
N ASP A 93 -0.08 -22.97 4.27
CA ASP A 93 0.53 -22.00 3.40
C ASP A 93 2.03 -22.00 3.69
N ARG A 94 2.81 -22.48 2.74
CA ARG A 94 4.26 -22.32 2.86
C ARG A 94 4.50 -20.83 2.98
N PRO A 95 5.29 -20.36 3.96
CA PRO A 95 5.59 -18.94 4.10
C PRO A 95 5.99 -18.39 2.73
N GLY A 96 5.20 -17.46 2.22
CA GLY A 96 5.29 -16.97 0.83
C GLY A 96 4.30 -17.61 -0.12
N ASP A 97 3.19 -18.21 0.35
CA ASP A 97 2.17 -18.75 -0.53
C ASP A 97 1.47 -17.63 -1.29
N LEU A 98 1.64 -17.72 -2.61
CA LEU A 98 1.19 -16.77 -3.62
C LEU A 98 -0.24 -17.08 -4.09
N SER A 99 -1.06 -17.78 -3.27
CA SER A 99 -2.41 -18.21 -3.63
C SER A 99 -3.36 -17.05 -3.93
N GLU A 100 -3.20 -15.89 -3.25
CA GLU A 100 -3.94 -14.67 -3.59
C GLU A 100 -3.47 -14.01 -4.89
N SER A 101 -2.41 -14.51 -5.50
CA SER A 101 -1.69 -13.88 -6.60
C SER A 101 -1.94 -14.49 -7.97
N GLU A 102 -2.80 -15.48 -8.12
CA GLU A 102 -3.10 -16.10 -9.43
C GLU A 102 -3.58 -15.08 -10.46
N ALA A 103 -4.18 -13.98 -9.99
CA ALA A 103 -4.60 -12.86 -10.83
C ALA A 103 -3.44 -11.97 -11.32
N PHE A 104 -2.28 -12.00 -10.64
CA PHE A 104 -1.13 -11.17 -10.98
C PHE A 104 -0.19 -11.89 -11.93
N THR A 105 -0.45 -11.76 -13.22
CA THR A 105 0.33 -12.37 -14.29
C THR A 105 0.88 -11.32 -15.25
N PHE A 106 1.78 -11.72 -16.16
CA PHE A 106 2.23 -10.82 -17.21
C PHE A 106 1.13 -10.43 -18.19
N GLU A 107 0.11 -11.28 -18.36
CA GLU A 107 -1.04 -11.05 -19.24
C GLU A 107 -1.99 -9.99 -18.65
N THR A 108 -2.10 -9.93 -17.32
CA THR A 108 -2.96 -8.95 -16.62
C THR A 108 -2.24 -7.64 -16.31
N TYR A 109 -0.92 -7.59 -16.51
CA TYR A 109 -0.13 -6.37 -16.32
C TYR A 109 -0.26 -5.45 -17.52
N VAL A 110 -0.77 -4.23 -17.31
CA VAL A 110 -0.90 -3.23 -18.38
C VAL A 110 0.45 -2.54 -18.61
N VAL A 111 0.97 -2.68 -19.85
CA VAL A 111 2.27 -2.13 -20.23
C VAL A 111 2.08 -0.78 -20.91
N GLY A 112 2.76 0.24 -20.39
CA GLY A 112 2.87 1.58 -20.98
C GLY A 112 4.33 2.02 -21.08
N PRO A 113 4.60 3.21 -21.65
CA PRO A 113 5.96 3.73 -21.78
C PRO A 113 6.73 3.78 -20.46
N GLN A 114 6.05 4.06 -19.34
CA GLN A 114 6.63 4.31 -18.02
C GLN A 114 7.04 3.03 -17.27
N ASN A 115 6.57 1.86 -17.69
CA ASN A 115 6.86 0.57 -17.05
C ASN A 115 7.38 -0.49 -18.02
N LYS A 116 7.53 -0.15 -19.31
CA LYS A 116 7.93 -1.09 -20.36
C LYS A 116 9.26 -1.78 -20.09
N LEU A 117 10.25 -1.03 -19.59
CA LEU A 117 11.56 -1.58 -19.28
C LEU A 117 11.49 -2.55 -18.10
N ALA A 118 10.75 -2.19 -17.04
CA ALA A 118 10.56 -3.05 -15.88
C ALA A 118 9.83 -4.35 -16.25
N PHE A 119 8.80 -4.27 -17.09
CA PHE A 119 8.10 -5.43 -17.62
C PHE A 119 9.00 -6.32 -18.45
N ALA A 120 9.78 -5.75 -19.37
CA ALA A 120 10.70 -6.51 -20.22
C ALA A 120 11.80 -7.20 -19.40
N ALA A 121 12.37 -6.51 -18.40
CA ALA A 121 13.37 -7.06 -17.50
C ALA A 121 12.78 -8.21 -16.65
N ALA A 122 11.59 -8.02 -16.08
CA ALA A 122 10.89 -9.04 -15.32
C ALA A 122 10.63 -10.30 -16.17
N LYS A 123 10.21 -10.12 -17.42
CA LYS A 123 10.01 -11.23 -18.35
C LYS A 123 11.32 -11.94 -18.71
N ALA A 124 12.38 -11.18 -18.96
CA ALA A 124 13.71 -11.74 -19.27
C ALA A 124 14.27 -12.61 -18.14
N VAL A 125 14.08 -12.18 -16.88
CA VAL A 125 14.47 -12.98 -15.69
C VAL A 125 13.75 -14.33 -15.65
N THR A 126 12.51 -14.42 -16.12
CA THR A 126 11.79 -15.70 -16.14
C THR A 126 12.28 -16.67 -17.23
N GLU A 127 12.94 -16.16 -18.27
CA GLU A 127 13.51 -17.01 -19.33
C GLU A 127 14.83 -17.66 -18.87
N LYS A 128 15.69 -16.84 -18.25
CA LYS A 128 17.04 -17.26 -17.83
C LYS A 128 17.39 -16.73 -16.45
N PRO A 129 16.80 -17.32 -15.39
CA PRO A 129 17.10 -16.90 -14.02
C PRO A 129 18.58 -17.11 -13.68
N GLY A 130 19.16 -16.11 -13.01
CA GLY A 130 20.55 -16.13 -12.54
C GLY A 130 21.60 -15.77 -13.59
N GLU A 131 21.29 -15.82 -14.89
CA GLU A 131 22.26 -15.52 -15.96
C GLU A 131 22.35 -14.03 -16.26
N ASN A 132 21.20 -13.35 -16.42
CA ASN A 132 21.13 -11.93 -16.77
C ASN A 132 20.36 -11.17 -15.70
N TYR A 133 20.70 -9.89 -15.51
CA TYR A 133 19.94 -9.01 -14.61
C TYR A 133 19.82 -9.57 -13.17
N ASN A 134 20.94 -9.97 -12.59
CA ASN A 134 20.99 -10.45 -11.22
C ASN A 134 21.90 -9.54 -10.35
N PRO A 135 21.36 -8.85 -9.32
CA PRO A 135 19.94 -8.75 -9.00
C PRO A 135 19.14 -7.93 -10.03
N LEU A 136 17.83 -8.17 -10.14
CA LEU A 136 16.91 -7.22 -10.74
C LEU A 136 16.33 -6.34 -9.63
N PHE A 137 16.54 -5.03 -9.70
CA PHE A 137 16.06 -4.07 -8.73
C PHE A 137 15.00 -3.15 -9.37
N ILE A 138 13.73 -3.31 -8.95
CA ILE A 138 12.60 -2.55 -9.48
C ILE A 138 12.21 -1.50 -8.45
N TYR A 139 12.24 -0.22 -8.81
CA TYR A 139 11.88 0.85 -7.88
C TYR A 139 10.87 1.82 -8.46
N GLY A 140 10.24 2.61 -7.61
CA GLY A 140 9.24 3.62 -7.96
C GLY A 140 8.22 3.77 -6.85
N ASP A 141 7.41 4.81 -6.90
CA ASP A 141 6.44 5.14 -5.86
C ASP A 141 5.48 4.00 -5.51
N SER A 142 4.86 4.09 -4.33
CA SER A 142 3.91 3.08 -3.88
C SER A 142 2.70 2.99 -4.81
N GLY A 143 2.23 1.74 -5.07
CA GLY A 143 1.02 1.49 -5.86
C GLY A 143 1.20 1.56 -7.37
N LEU A 144 2.44 1.51 -7.91
CA LEU A 144 2.73 1.51 -9.35
C LEU A 144 2.84 0.11 -9.98
N GLY A 145 2.54 -0.97 -9.23
CA GLY A 145 2.50 -2.33 -9.77
C GLY A 145 3.81 -3.12 -9.63
N LYS A 146 4.76 -2.71 -8.77
CA LYS A 146 6.00 -3.45 -8.49
C LYS A 146 5.72 -4.86 -7.93
N THR A 147 4.87 -4.95 -6.93
CA THR A 147 4.42 -6.22 -6.36
C THR A 147 3.76 -7.12 -7.40
N HIS A 148 2.96 -6.55 -8.33
CA HIS A 148 2.38 -7.30 -9.45
C HIS A 148 3.47 -7.94 -10.31
N LEU A 149 4.53 -7.22 -10.63
CA LEU A 149 5.65 -7.79 -11.40
C LEU A 149 6.36 -8.92 -10.66
N LEU A 150 6.56 -8.81 -9.33
CA LEU A 150 7.12 -9.92 -8.53
C LEU A 150 6.24 -11.17 -8.62
N TYR A 151 4.94 -11.02 -8.45
CA TYR A 151 4.00 -12.15 -8.58
C TYR A 151 3.94 -12.69 -10.01
N ALA A 152 3.99 -11.83 -11.03
CA ALA A 152 4.04 -12.27 -12.42
C ALA A 152 5.29 -13.10 -12.71
N ILE A 153 6.46 -12.72 -12.16
CA ILE A 153 7.69 -13.52 -12.22
C ILE A 153 7.48 -14.86 -11.54
N ALA A 154 6.96 -14.87 -10.30
CA ALA A 154 6.74 -16.11 -9.56
C ALA A 154 5.79 -17.07 -10.29
N ASN A 155 4.65 -16.57 -10.77
CA ASN A 155 3.65 -17.36 -11.48
C ASN A 155 4.18 -17.93 -12.80
N ALA A 156 4.94 -17.13 -13.56
CA ALA A 156 5.56 -17.60 -14.79
C ALA A 156 6.65 -18.67 -14.53
N LEU A 157 7.45 -18.49 -13.48
CA LEU A 157 8.49 -19.46 -13.11
C LEU A 157 7.91 -20.77 -12.58
N ARG A 158 6.84 -20.71 -11.76
CA ARG A 158 6.13 -21.92 -11.30
C ARG A 158 5.59 -22.76 -12.46
N LYS A 159 5.05 -22.10 -13.49
CA LYS A 159 4.57 -22.80 -14.70
C LYS A 159 5.70 -23.42 -15.50
N LYS A 160 6.87 -22.75 -15.59
CA LYS A 160 8.01 -23.22 -16.40
C LYS A 160 8.93 -24.19 -15.66
N ARG A 161 9.07 -24.03 -14.34
CA ARG A 161 10.00 -24.79 -13.47
C ARG A 161 9.28 -25.17 -12.17
N PRO A 162 8.35 -26.13 -12.17
CA PRO A 162 7.56 -26.51 -10.99
C PRO A 162 8.40 -26.98 -9.79
N GLU A 163 9.61 -27.50 -10.05
CA GLU A 163 10.55 -27.99 -9.03
C GLU A 163 11.37 -26.87 -8.38
N ALA A 164 11.40 -25.66 -8.97
CA ALA A 164 12.20 -24.56 -8.45
C ALA A 164 11.68 -24.05 -7.11
N ARG A 165 12.58 -23.87 -6.16
CA ARG A 165 12.26 -23.24 -4.85
C ARG A 165 12.19 -21.73 -5.02
N ILE A 166 10.98 -21.19 -5.07
CA ILE A 166 10.71 -19.76 -5.17
C ILE A 166 10.27 -19.27 -3.80
N VAL A 167 10.99 -18.30 -3.25
CA VAL A 167 10.63 -17.64 -2.00
C VAL A 167 10.25 -16.18 -2.30
N TYR A 168 9.01 -15.84 -1.97
CA TYR A 168 8.54 -14.45 -1.91
C TYR A 168 8.50 -14.03 -0.43
N VAL A 169 9.00 -12.83 -0.13
CA VAL A 169 8.97 -12.28 1.22
C VAL A 169 8.97 -10.75 1.16
N LYS A 170 8.26 -10.10 2.08
CA LYS A 170 8.39 -8.65 2.29
C LYS A 170 9.54 -8.35 3.22
N GLY A 171 10.13 -7.15 3.12
CA GLY A 171 11.26 -6.74 3.95
C GLY A 171 10.97 -6.71 5.45
N ASP A 172 9.74 -6.37 5.84
CA ASP A 172 9.27 -6.42 7.23
C ASP A 172 9.04 -7.86 7.72
N ASP A 173 8.46 -8.73 6.88
CA ASP A 173 8.25 -10.15 7.20
C ASP A 173 9.58 -10.88 7.35
N PHE A 174 10.56 -10.64 6.46
CA PHE A 174 11.92 -11.17 6.62
C PHE A 174 12.54 -10.79 7.96
N THR A 175 12.34 -9.54 8.39
CA THR A 175 12.80 -9.07 9.70
C THR A 175 12.10 -9.79 10.85
N ASN A 176 10.78 -9.91 10.78
CA ASN A 176 9.97 -10.55 11.83
C ASN A 176 10.30 -12.03 11.95
N GLU A 177 10.47 -12.74 10.83
CA GLU A 177 10.88 -14.13 10.81
C GLU A 177 12.30 -14.33 11.38
N LEU A 178 13.24 -13.42 11.07
CA LEU A 178 14.58 -13.46 11.66
C LEU A 178 14.53 -13.30 13.17
N ILE A 179 13.76 -12.32 13.67
CA ILE A 179 13.61 -12.10 15.11
C ILE A 179 13.00 -13.33 15.80
N ALA A 180 11.97 -13.93 15.19
CA ALA A 180 11.34 -15.14 15.71
C ALA A 180 12.33 -16.31 15.73
N SER A 181 13.09 -16.51 14.65
CA SER A 181 14.09 -17.59 14.56
C SER A 181 15.20 -17.49 15.60
N ILE A 182 15.64 -16.26 15.92
CA ILE A 182 16.62 -16.02 16.97
C ILE A 182 16.04 -16.37 18.35
N ARG A 183 14.83 -15.92 18.65
CA ARG A 183 14.15 -16.19 19.94
C ARG A 183 13.92 -17.69 20.18
N GLU A 184 13.62 -18.43 19.11
CA GLU A 184 13.29 -19.85 19.15
C GLU A 184 14.49 -20.75 18.86
N ASN A 185 15.72 -20.18 18.71
CA ASN A 185 16.95 -20.89 18.35
C ASN A 185 16.84 -21.72 17.04
N ARG A 186 16.02 -21.23 16.07
CA ARG A 186 15.81 -21.88 14.77
C ARG A 186 16.54 -21.17 13.61
N ASN A 187 17.68 -20.54 13.90
CA ASN A 187 18.47 -19.80 12.91
C ASN A 187 18.92 -20.66 11.71
N ALA A 188 19.13 -21.97 11.93
CA ALA A 188 19.50 -22.89 10.87
C ALA A 188 18.37 -23.06 9.85
N GLU A 189 17.13 -23.22 10.29
CA GLU A 189 15.95 -23.35 9.43
C GLU A 189 15.70 -22.06 8.63
N PHE A 190 15.86 -20.89 9.27
CA PHE A 190 15.76 -19.60 8.59
C PHE A 190 16.78 -19.48 7.47
N ARG A 191 18.06 -19.80 7.74
CA ARG A 191 19.13 -19.78 6.74
C ARG A 191 18.89 -20.79 5.63
N GLU A 192 18.43 -21.97 5.93
CA GLU A 192 18.07 -23.00 4.97
C GLU A 192 16.99 -22.50 4.01
N LYS A 193 15.89 -21.93 4.55
CA LYS A 193 14.80 -21.37 3.78
C LYS A 193 15.27 -20.35 2.76
N TYR A 194 16.06 -19.36 3.19
CA TYR A 194 16.42 -18.22 2.35
C TYR A 194 17.67 -18.44 1.51
N ARG A 195 18.66 -19.22 1.99
CA ARG A 195 19.92 -19.43 1.28
C ARG A 195 19.94 -20.62 0.33
N GLN A 196 18.94 -21.53 0.43
CA GLN A 196 18.80 -22.67 -0.47
C GLN A 196 17.70 -22.49 -1.53
N THR A 197 17.11 -21.31 -1.62
CA THR A 197 16.11 -20.99 -2.65
C THR A 197 16.77 -20.81 -4.02
N ASP A 198 16.07 -21.15 -5.10
CA ASP A 198 16.53 -20.92 -6.46
C ASP A 198 16.23 -19.49 -6.93
N ILE A 199 15.13 -18.92 -6.43
CA ILE A 199 14.69 -17.58 -6.78
C ILE A 199 14.20 -16.89 -5.50
N LEU A 200 14.84 -15.76 -5.17
CA LEU A 200 14.41 -14.88 -4.07
C LEU A 200 13.72 -13.66 -4.63
N LEU A 201 12.46 -13.49 -4.28
CA LEU A 201 11.65 -12.31 -4.60
C LEU A 201 11.39 -11.54 -3.29
N MET A 202 12.03 -10.40 -3.12
CA MET A 202 11.85 -9.58 -1.92
C MET A 202 11.13 -8.28 -2.26
N ASP A 203 9.97 -8.09 -1.68
CA ASP A 203 9.16 -6.89 -1.83
C ASP A 203 9.49 -5.88 -0.74
N ASP A 204 9.48 -4.60 -1.12
CA ASP A 204 9.67 -3.47 -0.20
C ASP A 204 10.95 -3.59 0.67
N ILE A 205 12.10 -3.81 0.01
CA ILE A 205 13.42 -3.98 0.67
C ILE A 205 13.79 -2.81 1.58
N GLN A 206 13.25 -1.60 1.38
CA GLN A 206 13.51 -0.45 2.24
C GLN A 206 13.15 -0.68 3.70
N PHE A 207 12.28 -1.64 4.02
CA PHE A 207 11.90 -1.96 5.40
C PHE A 207 12.99 -2.66 6.23
N ILE A 208 14.06 -3.16 5.60
CA ILE A 208 15.23 -3.65 6.38
C ILE A 208 16.18 -2.51 6.78
N ALA A 209 16.05 -1.32 6.20
CA ALA A 209 16.93 -0.18 6.51
C ALA A 209 16.85 0.20 8.00
N GLY A 210 17.98 0.58 8.57
CA GLY A 210 18.10 0.89 10.00
C GLY A 210 18.14 -0.33 10.95
N LYS A 211 17.93 -1.55 10.45
CA LYS A 211 17.92 -2.79 11.24
C LYS A 211 19.23 -3.56 11.03
N ILE A 212 20.28 -3.24 11.77
CA ILE A 212 21.66 -3.71 11.56
C ILE A 212 21.71 -5.25 11.42
N GLN A 213 21.15 -5.99 12.36
CA GLN A 213 21.16 -7.47 12.32
C GLN A 213 20.45 -8.04 11.11
N THR A 214 19.32 -7.43 10.71
CA THR A 214 18.57 -7.84 9.53
C THR A 214 19.37 -7.57 8.25
N GLN A 215 20.01 -6.42 8.16
CA GLN A 215 20.86 -6.08 7.01
C GLN A 215 22.08 -7.02 6.93
N GLU A 216 22.67 -7.39 8.05
CA GLU A 216 23.80 -8.35 8.09
C GLU A 216 23.35 -9.75 7.60
N GLU A 217 22.25 -10.30 8.11
CA GLU A 217 21.75 -11.60 7.69
C GLU A 217 21.31 -11.59 6.22
N PHE A 218 20.68 -10.48 5.78
CA PHE A 218 20.33 -10.32 4.35
C PHE A 218 21.55 -10.21 3.45
N PHE A 219 22.61 -9.52 3.88
CA PHE A 219 23.89 -9.44 3.13
C PHE A 219 24.51 -10.83 2.90
N HIS A 220 24.52 -11.67 3.92
CA HIS A 220 25.00 -13.05 3.79
C HIS A 220 24.11 -13.89 2.89
N THR A 221 22.80 -13.75 3.00
CA THR A 221 21.83 -14.43 2.14
C THR A 221 22.00 -14.02 0.70
N PHE A 222 22.10 -12.71 0.44
CA PHE A 222 22.34 -12.17 -0.90
C PHE A 222 23.62 -12.75 -1.54
N ASN A 223 24.75 -12.71 -0.81
CA ASN A 223 26.02 -13.23 -1.34
C ASN A 223 25.94 -14.72 -1.65
N THR A 224 25.37 -15.52 -0.75
CA THR A 224 25.20 -16.98 -0.97
C THR A 224 24.41 -17.28 -2.24
N LEU A 225 23.30 -16.57 -2.47
CA LEU A 225 22.46 -16.73 -3.65
C LEU A 225 23.16 -16.25 -4.92
N TYR A 226 23.77 -15.06 -4.86
CA TYR A 226 24.45 -14.47 -6.00
C TYR A 226 25.62 -15.32 -6.48
N GLU A 227 26.49 -15.77 -5.56
CA GLU A 227 27.65 -16.62 -5.86
C GLU A 227 27.24 -18.01 -6.38
N SER A 228 26.08 -18.49 -5.99
CA SER A 228 25.49 -19.74 -6.49
C SER A 228 24.71 -19.58 -7.82
N GLY A 229 24.72 -18.41 -8.44
CA GLY A 229 23.97 -18.13 -9.67
C GLY A 229 22.44 -18.17 -9.50
N ARG A 230 21.96 -18.00 -8.27
CA ARG A 230 20.51 -17.95 -7.96
C ARG A 230 19.95 -16.58 -8.24
N GLN A 231 18.71 -16.52 -8.73
CA GLN A 231 18.08 -15.24 -9.08
C GLN A 231 17.60 -14.48 -7.85
N ILE A 232 17.92 -13.20 -7.82
CA ILE A 232 17.44 -12.24 -6.81
C ILE A 232 16.64 -11.15 -7.53
N VAL A 233 15.43 -10.89 -7.07
CA VAL A 233 14.59 -9.75 -7.53
C VAL A 233 14.15 -8.97 -6.31
N LEU A 234 14.42 -7.68 -6.33
CA LEU A 234 14.14 -6.77 -5.22
C LEU A 234 13.20 -5.66 -5.69
N THR A 235 12.26 -5.24 -4.85
CA THR A 235 11.52 -4.02 -5.10
C THR A 235 11.75 -3.00 -3.98
N SER A 236 11.57 -1.71 -4.31
CA SER A 236 11.66 -0.60 -3.37
C SER A 236 10.76 0.55 -3.78
N ASP A 237 10.41 1.41 -2.84
CA ASP A 237 9.72 2.67 -3.12
C ASP A 237 10.65 3.75 -3.72
N ARG A 238 11.98 3.54 -3.65
CA ARG A 238 13.01 4.48 -4.11
C ARG A 238 14.29 3.75 -4.53
N PRO A 239 15.19 4.40 -5.28
CA PRO A 239 16.47 3.79 -5.66
C PRO A 239 17.38 3.57 -4.44
N PRO A 240 18.35 2.61 -4.49
CA PRO A 240 19.21 2.27 -3.35
C PRO A 240 19.95 3.46 -2.73
N LYS A 241 20.32 4.46 -3.52
CA LYS A 241 21.01 5.68 -3.06
C LYS A 241 20.15 6.55 -2.15
N GLU A 242 18.83 6.47 -2.27
CA GLU A 242 17.88 7.27 -1.51
C GLU A 242 17.34 6.53 -0.28
N ILE A 243 17.66 5.23 -0.12
CA ILE A 243 17.27 4.49 1.07
C ILE A 243 18.18 4.92 2.23
N THR A 244 17.63 5.74 3.12
CA THR A 244 18.34 6.19 4.32
C THR A 244 18.62 5.00 5.26
N GLN A 245 19.78 5.01 5.94
CA GLN A 245 20.20 3.92 6.85
C GLN A 245 20.38 2.53 6.20
N LEU A 246 20.51 2.48 4.87
CA LEU A 246 20.96 1.29 4.18
C LEU A 246 22.49 1.23 4.20
N GLU A 247 23.06 0.09 4.61
CA GLU A 247 24.52 -0.12 4.61
C GLU A 247 25.10 -0.04 3.20
N ASP A 248 26.27 0.61 3.06
CA ASP A 248 26.93 0.82 1.75
C ASP A 248 27.25 -0.49 1.03
N ARG A 249 27.56 -1.54 1.77
CA ARG A 249 27.79 -2.88 1.20
C ARG A 249 26.56 -3.46 0.52
N LEU A 250 25.36 -3.26 1.09
CA LEU A 250 24.10 -3.69 0.46
C LEU A 250 23.74 -2.79 -0.72
N ARG A 251 23.91 -1.46 -0.54
CA ARG A 251 23.68 -0.51 -1.64
C ARG A 251 24.48 -0.89 -2.89
N THR A 252 25.76 -1.15 -2.73
CA THR A 252 26.64 -1.58 -3.82
C THR A 252 26.16 -2.87 -4.47
N ARG A 253 25.70 -3.85 -3.67
CA ARG A 253 25.15 -5.13 -4.18
C ARG A 253 23.88 -4.94 -5.00
N PHE A 254 22.99 -4.05 -4.56
CA PHE A 254 21.74 -3.77 -5.29
C PHE A 254 22.00 -3.10 -6.64
N GLU A 255 23.08 -2.33 -6.75
CA GLU A 255 23.50 -1.65 -7.98
C GLU A 255 24.28 -2.55 -8.96
N TRP A 256 24.69 -3.77 -8.57
CA TRP A 256 25.47 -4.65 -9.46
C TRP A 256 24.69 -5.17 -10.66
N GLY A 257 23.39 -5.35 -10.52
CA GLY A 257 22.52 -5.88 -11.57
C GLY A 257 21.85 -4.81 -12.41
N LEU A 258 20.62 -5.09 -12.80
CA LEU A 258 19.80 -4.14 -13.54
C LEU A 258 18.84 -3.40 -12.59
N MET A 259 18.96 -2.08 -12.56
CA MET A 259 18.00 -1.22 -11.89
C MET A 259 17.00 -0.66 -12.89
N VAL A 260 15.71 -0.77 -12.61
CA VAL A 260 14.64 -0.29 -13.46
C VAL A 260 13.63 0.49 -12.64
N ASP A 261 13.21 1.63 -13.15
CA ASP A 261 12.17 2.45 -12.55
C ASP A 261 10.78 2.08 -13.08
N VAL A 262 9.78 2.29 -12.26
CA VAL A 262 8.37 2.28 -12.62
C VAL A 262 7.81 3.63 -12.25
N ALA A 263 7.58 4.46 -13.28
CA ALA A 263 7.02 5.79 -13.11
C ALA A 263 5.48 5.80 -13.20
N PRO A 264 4.81 6.87 -12.73
CA PRO A 264 3.35 7.00 -12.85
C PRO A 264 2.89 6.85 -14.31
N PRO A 265 1.83 6.07 -14.56
CA PRO A 265 1.33 5.81 -15.91
C PRO A 265 0.76 7.09 -16.56
N ASP A 266 0.92 7.21 -17.89
CA ASP A 266 0.24 8.23 -18.68
C ASP A 266 -1.27 7.99 -18.76
N PHE A 267 -2.00 8.90 -19.38
CA PHE A 267 -3.46 8.83 -19.46
C PHE A 267 -3.92 7.53 -20.15
N GLU A 268 -3.33 7.20 -21.30
CA GLU A 268 -3.70 6.02 -22.09
C GLU A 268 -3.47 4.72 -21.30
N THR A 269 -2.36 4.65 -20.59
CA THR A 269 -2.04 3.51 -19.72
C THR A 269 -3.02 3.43 -18.54
N ARG A 270 -3.37 4.56 -17.90
CA ARG A 270 -4.38 4.58 -16.83
C ARG A 270 -5.75 4.16 -17.33
N PHE A 271 -6.17 4.65 -18.49
CA PHE A 271 -7.43 4.24 -19.12
C PHE A 271 -7.49 2.72 -19.33
N ALA A 272 -6.42 2.13 -19.89
CA ALA A 272 -6.31 0.69 -20.07
C ALA A 272 -6.30 -0.08 -18.74
N ILE A 273 -5.65 0.46 -17.69
CA ILE A 273 -5.67 -0.14 -16.35
C ILE A 273 -7.09 -0.14 -15.77
N VAL A 274 -7.83 0.97 -15.89
CA VAL A 274 -9.23 1.06 -15.40
C VAL A 274 -10.10 0.03 -16.10
N GLN A 275 -10.01 -0.08 -17.43
CA GLN A 275 -10.79 -1.07 -18.19
C GLN A 275 -10.44 -2.50 -17.82
N ASN A 276 -9.12 -2.81 -17.74
CA ASN A 276 -8.66 -4.16 -17.38
C ASN A 276 -9.14 -4.55 -15.97
N LYS A 277 -8.97 -3.66 -14.98
CA LYS A 277 -9.40 -3.91 -13.61
C LYS A 277 -10.92 -4.03 -13.49
N ALA A 278 -11.69 -3.19 -14.19
CA ALA A 278 -13.14 -3.29 -14.23
C ALA A 278 -13.59 -4.64 -14.82
N ALA A 279 -12.95 -5.09 -15.92
CA ALA A 279 -13.23 -6.37 -16.54
C ALA A 279 -12.93 -7.57 -15.59
N MET A 280 -11.81 -7.51 -14.85
CA MET A 280 -11.46 -8.52 -13.82
C MET A 280 -12.49 -8.57 -12.70
N LEU A 281 -13.12 -7.43 -12.36
CA LEU A 281 -14.20 -7.34 -11.37
C LEU A 281 -15.59 -7.68 -11.96
N GLY A 282 -15.65 -8.12 -13.22
CA GLY A 282 -16.90 -8.47 -13.89
C GLY A 282 -17.79 -7.26 -14.23
N VAL A 283 -17.23 -6.06 -14.30
CA VAL A 283 -17.97 -4.83 -14.57
C VAL A 283 -17.56 -4.22 -15.89
N LYS A 284 -18.57 -3.88 -16.69
CA LYS A 284 -18.36 -3.14 -17.93
C LYS A 284 -18.63 -1.65 -17.67
N LEU A 285 -17.59 -0.84 -17.65
CA LEU A 285 -17.71 0.61 -17.49
C LEU A 285 -17.94 1.28 -18.85
N PRO A 286 -18.82 2.29 -18.93
CA PRO A 286 -18.87 3.19 -20.07
C PRO A 286 -17.54 3.91 -20.28
N ASN A 287 -17.18 4.22 -21.53
CA ASN A 287 -15.92 4.92 -21.84
C ASN A 287 -15.82 6.28 -21.12
N GLU A 288 -16.91 7.05 -21.09
CA GLU A 288 -16.99 8.33 -20.39
C GLU A 288 -16.62 8.22 -18.89
N VAL A 289 -17.08 7.17 -18.25
CA VAL A 289 -16.75 6.87 -16.84
C VAL A 289 -15.28 6.46 -16.71
N THR A 290 -14.77 5.67 -17.65
CA THR A 290 -13.37 5.26 -17.67
C THR A 290 -12.44 6.45 -17.89
N ASP A 291 -12.76 7.34 -18.83
CA ASP A 291 -12.06 8.59 -19.08
C ASP A 291 -12.03 9.44 -17.80
N TYR A 292 -13.19 9.63 -17.19
CA TYR A 292 -13.30 10.44 -15.96
C TYR A 292 -12.44 9.91 -14.83
N ILE A 293 -12.39 8.58 -14.62
CA ILE A 293 -11.52 7.96 -13.62
C ILE A 293 -10.04 8.19 -13.98
N ALA A 294 -9.67 7.93 -15.24
CA ALA A 294 -8.29 8.07 -15.71
C ALA A 294 -7.77 9.50 -15.68
N GLU A 295 -8.63 10.50 -15.88
CA GLU A 295 -8.28 11.92 -15.78
C GLU A 295 -8.06 12.37 -14.33
N ASN A 296 -8.90 11.90 -13.41
CA ASN A 296 -8.92 12.40 -12.03
C ASN A 296 -8.01 11.62 -11.08
N ILE A 297 -7.64 10.38 -11.42
CA ILE A 297 -6.72 9.56 -10.59
C ILE A 297 -5.39 9.42 -11.32
N THR A 298 -4.45 10.30 -10.97
CA THR A 298 -3.14 10.39 -11.64
C THR A 298 -1.98 9.80 -10.84
N SER A 299 -2.14 9.59 -9.53
CA SER A 299 -1.04 9.30 -8.62
C SER A 299 -0.59 7.84 -8.65
N ASN A 300 -1.50 6.88 -8.56
CA ASN A 300 -1.13 5.46 -8.50
C ASN A 300 -2.30 4.52 -8.84
N VAL A 301 -1.96 3.29 -9.22
CA VAL A 301 -2.91 2.24 -9.61
C VAL A 301 -3.77 1.76 -8.42
N ARG A 302 -3.23 1.80 -7.20
CA ARG A 302 -3.95 1.39 -5.99
C ARG A 302 -5.18 2.28 -5.73
N GLN A 303 -5.09 3.57 -6.07
CA GLN A 303 -6.26 4.46 -5.98
C GLN A 303 -7.31 4.15 -7.04
N ILE A 304 -6.90 3.73 -8.24
CA ILE A 304 -7.83 3.25 -9.28
C ILE A 304 -8.61 2.04 -8.74
N GLU A 305 -7.90 1.05 -8.20
CA GLU A 305 -8.53 -0.15 -7.61
C GLU A 305 -9.48 0.20 -6.46
N GLY A 306 -9.05 1.06 -5.55
CA GLY A 306 -9.89 1.52 -4.44
C GLY A 306 -11.15 2.25 -4.91
N THR A 307 -11.06 3.05 -5.97
CA THR A 307 -12.20 3.75 -6.57
C THR A 307 -13.16 2.77 -7.24
N LEU A 308 -12.66 1.81 -8.01
CA LEU A 308 -13.48 0.77 -8.63
C LEU A 308 -14.23 -0.04 -7.57
N ASN A 309 -13.57 -0.51 -6.53
CA ASN A 309 -14.20 -1.23 -5.43
C ASN A 309 -15.30 -0.40 -4.76
N LYS A 310 -15.11 0.90 -4.64
CA LYS A 310 -16.11 1.78 -4.05
C LYS A 310 -17.31 2.02 -4.96
N ILE A 311 -17.07 2.15 -6.27
CA ILE A 311 -18.14 2.22 -7.28
C ILE A 311 -18.99 0.96 -7.24
N LEU A 312 -18.35 -0.21 -7.12
CA LEU A 312 -19.04 -1.48 -6.99
C LEU A 312 -19.85 -1.55 -5.70
N ALA A 313 -19.30 -1.11 -4.58
CA ALA A 313 -20.02 -1.05 -3.32
C ALA A 313 -21.27 -0.15 -3.41
N TYR A 314 -21.19 0.97 -4.11
CA TYR A 314 -22.36 1.83 -4.33
C TYR A 314 -23.40 1.15 -5.21
N ARG A 315 -22.99 0.48 -6.28
CA ARG A 315 -23.90 -0.31 -7.13
C ARG A 315 -24.60 -1.43 -6.34
N ASP A 316 -23.81 -2.24 -5.63
CA ASP A 316 -24.28 -3.50 -5.04
C ASP A 316 -25.03 -3.31 -3.72
N LEU A 317 -24.69 -2.27 -2.94
CA LEU A 317 -25.27 -2.01 -1.62
C LEU A 317 -26.31 -0.89 -1.61
N LEU A 318 -26.21 0.07 -2.53
CA LEU A 318 -27.12 1.23 -2.58
C LEU A 318 -28.00 1.25 -3.83
N ASP A 319 -27.88 0.25 -4.71
CA ASP A 319 -28.58 0.16 -6.00
C ASP A 319 -28.37 1.40 -6.90
N ASP A 320 -27.22 2.05 -6.75
CA ASP A 320 -26.84 3.23 -7.53
C ASP A 320 -26.41 2.82 -8.94
N GLN A 321 -26.85 3.60 -9.94
CA GLN A 321 -26.34 3.42 -11.30
C GLN A 321 -24.88 3.86 -11.40
N VAL A 322 -24.07 3.13 -12.19
CA VAL A 322 -22.69 3.50 -12.49
C VAL A 322 -22.70 4.62 -13.54
N ASN A 323 -22.69 5.86 -13.06
CA ASN A 323 -22.66 7.08 -13.84
C ASN A 323 -21.59 8.05 -13.32
N GLU A 324 -21.39 9.17 -14.00
CA GLU A 324 -20.38 10.18 -13.64
C GLU A 324 -20.57 10.73 -12.22
N GLU A 325 -21.80 10.88 -11.75
CA GLU A 325 -22.12 11.39 -10.41
C GLU A 325 -21.67 10.40 -9.32
N THR A 326 -22.00 9.12 -9.47
CA THR A 326 -21.60 8.05 -8.56
C THR A 326 -20.07 7.92 -8.51
N VAL A 327 -19.41 8.01 -9.67
CA VAL A 327 -17.95 7.95 -9.79
C VAL A 327 -17.29 9.17 -9.17
N SER A 328 -17.81 10.38 -9.43
CA SER A 328 -17.33 11.63 -8.82
C SER A 328 -17.42 11.59 -7.29
N ARG A 329 -18.51 11.00 -6.76
CA ARG A 329 -18.67 10.77 -5.32
C ARG A 329 -17.62 9.78 -4.79
N ALA A 330 -17.40 8.66 -5.49
CA ALA A 330 -16.42 7.65 -5.10
C ALA A 330 -14.99 8.21 -5.07
N ILE A 331 -14.60 8.97 -6.10
CA ILE A 331 -13.29 9.63 -6.19
C ILE A 331 -13.13 10.64 -5.05
N ARG A 332 -14.10 11.53 -4.85
CA ARG A 332 -14.06 12.51 -3.74
C ARG A 332 -13.87 11.85 -2.39
N ASP A 333 -14.55 10.76 -2.15
CA ASP A 333 -14.45 10.06 -0.87
C ASP A 333 -13.14 9.29 -0.70
N MET A 334 -12.51 8.85 -1.80
CA MET A 334 -11.17 8.25 -1.77
C MET A 334 -10.11 9.31 -1.48
N LEU A 335 -10.17 10.45 -2.15
CA LEU A 335 -9.24 11.55 -1.97
C LEU A 335 -9.36 12.22 -0.59
N LYS A 336 -10.54 12.16 0.05
CA LYS A 336 -10.71 12.63 1.45
C LYS A 336 -9.97 11.78 2.47
N LYS A 337 -9.76 10.49 2.19
CA LYS A 337 -9.06 9.56 3.10
C LYS A 337 -7.54 9.54 2.88
N SER A 338 -7.08 9.87 1.67
CA SER A 338 -5.67 10.08 1.40
C SER A 338 -5.36 11.57 1.64
N ASN A 339 -4.34 11.88 2.43
CA ASN A 339 -3.77 13.24 2.55
C ASN A 339 -3.22 13.78 1.21
N ASP A 340 -3.46 13.10 0.11
CA ASP A 340 -2.98 13.39 -1.26
C ASP A 340 -3.95 14.24 -2.08
N PHE A 341 -4.85 14.99 -1.44
CA PHE A 341 -5.57 16.04 -2.16
C PHE A 341 -4.62 17.20 -2.44
N ALA A 342 -3.92 17.12 -3.57
CA ALA A 342 -3.24 18.27 -4.12
C ALA A 342 -4.31 19.21 -4.71
N PRO A 343 -4.58 20.34 -4.11
CA PRO A 343 -5.55 21.29 -4.64
C PRO A 343 -5.05 21.79 -6.00
N THR A 344 -5.96 21.92 -6.97
CA THR A 344 -5.59 22.49 -8.27
C THR A 344 -5.20 23.97 -8.14
N PRO A 345 -4.37 24.52 -9.02
CA PRO A 345 -4.02 25.94 -9.02
C PRO A 345 -5.24 26.86 -8.97
N LYS A 346 -6.31 26.48 -9.67
CA LYS A 346 -7.58 27.22 -9.66
C LYS A 346 -8.23 27.27 -8.27
N VAL A 347 -8.21 26.19 -7.52
CA VAL A 347 -8.75 26.13 -6.14
C VAL A 347 -7.92 26.99 -5.21
N ILE A 348 -6.59 26.94 -5.34
CA ILE A 348 -5.66 27.74 -4.52
C ILE A 348 -5.88 29.24 -4.82
N VAL A 349 -5.90 29.62 -6.09
CA VAL A 349 -6.13 31.00 -6.51
C VAL A 349 -7.48 31.49 -6.04
N GLY A 350 -8.55 30.74 -6.25
CA GLY A 350 -9.90 31.11 -5.79
C GLY A 350 -9.99 31.31 -4.28
N TYR A 351 -9.30 30.45 -3.50
CA TYR A 351 -9.24 30.64 -2.04
C TYR A 351 -8.48 31.90 -1.63
N ILE A 352 -7.32 32.16 -2.26
CA ILE A 352 -6.52 33.37 -2.00
C ILE A 352 -7.29 34.63 -2.37
N CYS A 353 -8.00 34.63 -3.51
CA CYS A 353 -8.86 35.73 -3.91
C CYS A 353 -9.93 36.04 -2.86
N SER A 354 -10.60 35.01 -2.35
CA SER A 354 -11.61 35.16 -1.30
C SER A 354 -11.01 35.63 0.03
N TYR A 355 -9.85 35.10 0.43
CA TYR A 355 -9.21 35.43 1.69
C TYR A 355 -8.65 36.86 1.74
N PHE A 356 -8.07 37.34 0.63
CA PHE A 356 -7.49 38.68 0.51
C PHE A 356 -8.44 39.72 -0.10
N HIS A 357 -9.67 39.31 -0.44
CA HIS A 357 -10.67 40.17 -1.12
C HIS A 357 -10.13 40.83 -2.41
N VAL A 358 -9.41 40.04 -3.22
CA VAL A 358 -8.83 40.45 -4.50
C VAL A 358 -9.49 39.63 -5.61
N ASP A 359 -9.83 40.28 -6.73
CA ASP A 359 -10.33 39.54 -7.89
C ASP A 359 -9.21 38.76 -8.60
N GLU A 360 -9.59 37.69 -9.33
CA GLU A 360 -8.64 36.77 -9.93
C GLU A 360 -7.78 37.43 -11.03
N ASP A 361 -8.38 38.32 -11.83
CA ASP A 361 -7.67 39.01 -12.91
C ASP A 361 -6.61 39.97 -12.33
N THR A 362 -6.92 40.67 -11.25
CA THR A 362 -5.98 41.53 -10.51
C THR A 362 -4.86 40.69 -9.87
N LEU A 363 -5.20 39.53 -9.29
CA LEU A 363 -4.21 38.62 -8.67
C LEU A 363 -3.23 38.08 -9.72
N ARG A 364 -3.75 37.62 -10.86
CA ARG A 364 -2.94 37.09 -11.99
C ARG A 364 -2.21 38.18 -12.77
N GLY A 365 -2.74 39.38 -12.77
CA GLY A 365 -2.29 40.52 -13.55
C GLY A 365 -1.01 41.19 -13.04
N GLN A 366 -0.75 42.44 -13.54
CA GLN A 366 0.47 43.20 -13.27
C GLN A 366 0.36 44.19 -12.11
N SER A 367 -0.72 44.15 -11.32
CA SER A 367 -0.92 45.04 -10.18
C SER A 367 0.27 45.00 -9.21
N ARG A 368 0.73 46.20 -8.76
CA ARG A 368 1.86 46.38 -7.83
C ARG A 368 1.42 46.84 -6.46
N SER A 369 0.12 46.86 -6.18
CA SER A 369 -0.39 47.17 -4.86
C SER A 369 0.16 46.20 -3.81
N ARG A 370 0.54 46.68 -2.65
CA ARG A 370 1.23 45.90 -1.60
C ARG A 370 0.46 44.63 -1.23
N ASP A 371 -0.86 44.75 -1.08
CA ASP A 371 -1.72 43.62 -0.64
C ASP A 371 -1.87 42.58 -1.76
N VAL A 372 -2.02 43.03 -3.01
CA VAL A 372 -2.10 42.12 -4.18
C VAL A 372 -0.78 41.39 -4.39
N VAL A 373 0.35 42.08 -4.20
CA VAL A 373 1.68 41.45 -4.33
C VAL A 373 1.89 40.40 -3.25
N ALA A 374 1.50 40.69 -2.01
CA ALA A 374 1.58 39.73 -0.91
C ALA A 374 0.68 38.51 -1.16
N ALA A 375 -0.57 38.73 -1.56
CA ALA A 375 -1.50 37.65 -1.89
C ALA A 375 -0.97 36.81 -3.04
N ARG A 376 -0.44 37.42 -4.10
CA ARG A 376 0.16 36.71 -5.26
C ARG A 376 1.37 35.88 -4.85
N GLN A 377 2.26 36.40 -4.00
CA GLN A 377 3.46 35.67 -3.53
C GLN A 377 3.05 34.44 -2.71
N ILE A 378 2.03 34.57 -1.84
CA ILE A 378 1.48 33.43 -1.08
C ILE A 378 0.82 32.41 -2.03
N ALA A 379 0.05 32.87 -3.05
CA ALA A 379 -0.57 31.99 -4.04
C ALA A 379 0.49 31.18 -4.82
N ILE A 380 1.55 31.85 -5.30
CA ILE A 380 2.68 31.20 -5.96
C ILE A 380 3.35 30.16 -5.05
N TYR A 381 3.61 30.52 -3.81
CA TYR A 381 4.21 29.64 -2.82
C TYR A 381 3.34 28.39 -2.59
N LEU A 382 2.04 28.55 -2.38
CA LEU A 382 1.12 27.46 -2.14
C LEU A 382 0.94 26.57 -3.39
N ILE A 383 0.82 27.14 -4.59
CA ILE A 383 0.78 26.36 -5.83
C ILE A 383 2.03 25.49 -5.95
N ARG A 384 3.20 26.05 -5.72
CA ARG A 384 4.46 25.31 -5.83
C ARG A 384 4.61 24.21 -4.76
N ARG A 385 4.07 24.42 -3.55
CA ARG A 385 4.12 23.48 -2.42
C ARG A 385 3.03 22.41 -2.47
N MET A 386 1.87 22.75 -2.99
CA MET A 386 0.67 21.90 -2.94
C MET A 386 0.35 21.24 -4.29
N THR A 387 1.07 21.59 -5.36
CA THR A 387 0.90 21.01 -6.70
C THR A 387 2.24 20.54 -7.28
N SER A 388 2.20 19.71 -8.32
CA SER A 388 3.40 19.22 -9.02
C SER A 388 3.86 20.16 -10.17
N LEU A 389 3.28 21.37 -10.31
CA LEU A 389 3.62 22.29 -11.39
C LEU A 389 5.08 22.71 -11.35
N SER A 390 5.71 22.77 -12.52
CA SER A 390 7.06 23.33 -12.69
C SER A 390 7.09 24.84 -12.42
N LEU A 391 8.29 25.43 -12.24
CA LEU A 391 8.43 26.89 -12.11
C LEU A 391 7.92 27.64 -13.35
N ILE A 392 8.11 27.08 -14.54
CA ILE A 392 7.65 27.63 -15.80
C ILE A 392 6.12 27.59 -15.87
N ASP A 393 5.51 26.47 -15.54
CA ASP A 393 4.05 26.32 -15.57
C ASP A 393 3.37 27.14 -14.47
N SER A 394 3.98 27.27 -13.32
CA SER A 394 3.53 28.21 -12.27
C SER A 394 3.58 29.66 -12.77
N GLY A 395 4.56 30.02 -13.61
CA GLY A 395 4.64 31.35 -14.24
C GLY A 395 3.48 31.64 -15.18
N LYS A 396 3.05 30.66 -15.96
CA LYS A 396 1.89 30.76 -16.88
C LYS A 396 0.58 31.07 -16.13
N GLU A 397 0.40 30.52 -14.94
CA GLU A 397 -0.76 30.78 -14.10
C GLU A 397 -0.87 32.25 -13.63
N PHE A 398 0.22 33.02 -13.66
CA PHE A 398 0.27 34.41 -13.21
C PHE A 398 0.70 35.40 -14.31
N GLY A 399 0.18 35.20 -15.53
CA GLY A 399 0.39 36.12 -16.67
C GLY A 399 1.79 36.00 -17.24
N ASP A 400 2.24 34.79 -17.51
CA ASP A 400 3.52 34.42 -18.15
C ASP A 400 4.75 35.07 -17.50
N ARG A 401 4.77 35.00 -16.14
CA ARG A 401 5.90 35.50 -15.36
C ARG A 401 7.11 34.60 -15.53
N ASP A 402 8.27 35.24 -15.65
CA ASP A 402 9.55 34.54 -15.73
C ASP A 402 9.80 33.67 -14.46
N HIS A 403 10.44 32.53 -14.65
CA HIS A 403 10.83 31.60 -13.59
C HIS A 403 11.64 32.27 -12.47
N SER A 404 12.46 33.29 -12.77
CA SER A 404 13.20 34.08 -11.80
C SER A 404 12.25 34.86 -10.87
N THR A 405 11.15 35.39 -11.39
CA THR A 405 10.11 36.09 -10.61
C THR A 405 9.38 35.13 -9.68
N ILE A 406 9.11 33.91 -10.15
CA ILE A 406 8.49 32.85 -9.35
C ILE A 406 9.44 32.45 -8.21
N MET A 407 10.72 32.21 -8.51
CA MET A 407 11.73 31.82 -7.53
C MET A 407 11.93 32.89 -6.45
N HIS A 408 12.03 34.16 -6.84
CA HIS A 408 12.10 35.28 -5.90
C HIS A 408 10.87 35.37 -4.99
N SER A 409 9.67 35.06 -5.52
CA SER A 409 8.44 35.05 -4.73
C SER A 409 8.46 33.94 -3.67
N LEU A 410 8.98 32.75 -4.01
CA LEU A 410 9.13 31.62 -3.08
C LEU A 410 10.12 31.98 -1.94
N GLU A 411 11.32 32.46 -2.30
CA GLU A 411 12.36 32.84 -1.33
C GLU A 411 11.86 33.92 -0.36
N LYS A 412 11.11 34.88 -0.88
CA LYS A 412 10.56 35.98 -0.06
C LYS A 412 9.53 35.47 0.94
N VAL A 413 8.60 34.61 0.54
CA VAL A 413 7.62 34.01 1.47
C VAL A 413 8.33 33.14 2.51
N GLU A 414 9.28 32.31 2.11
CA GLU A 414 10.05 31.47 3.03
C GLU A 414 10.87 32.29 4.03
N SER A 415 11.52 33.35 3.56
CA SER A 415 12.27 34.25 4.42
C SER A 415 11.35 34.95 5.44
N GLN A 416 10.18 35.41 4.99
CA GLN A 416 9.20 36.07 5.86
C GLN A 416 8.62 35.10 6.87
N MET A 417 8.34 33.85 6.50
CA MET A 417 7.88 32.81 7.44
C MET A 417 8.91 32.48 8.52
N ARG A 418 10.21 32.61 8.22
CA ARG A 418 11.28 32.40 9.21
C ARG A 418 11.43 33.58 10.16
N SER A 419 11.20 34.80 9.68
CA SER A 419 11.40 36.04 10.48
C SER A 419 10.15 36.51 11.24
N ASP A 420 8.95 36.11 10.80
CA ASP A 420 7.67 36.56 11.36
C ASP A 420 6.78 35.33 11.68
N PRO A 421 6.70 34.93 12.97
CA PRO A 421 5.84 33.83 13.41
C PRO A 421 4.36 34.03 13.10
N ALA A 422 3.85 35.28 13.14
CA ALA A 422 2.45 35.56 12.84
C ALA A 422 2.15 35.36 11.35
N PHE A 423 3.07 35.73 10.47
CA PHE A 423 2.97 35.46 9.05
C PHE A 423 3.04 33.94 8.75
N ALA A 424 3.91 33.23 9.44
CA ALA A 424 4.02 31.76 9.31
C ALA A 424 2.71 31.07 9.71
N GLU A 425 2.08 31.49 10.82
CA GLU A 425 0.80 30.96 11.28
C GLU A 425 -0.33 31.25 10.28
N LYS A 426 -0.37 32.46 9.72
CA LYS A 426 -1.31 32.85 8.67
C LYS A 426 -1.20 31.95 7.42
N VAL A 427 0.04 31.67 6.96
CA VAL A 427 0.25 30.78 5.79
C VAL A 427 -0.16 29.35 6.10
N LYS A 428 0.09 28.86 7.33
CA LYS A 428 -0.38 27.54 7.78
C LYS A 428 -1.90 27.45 7.85
N GLU A 429 -2.57 28.49 8.39
CA GLU A 429 -4.02 28.57 8.43
C GLU A 429 -4.63 28.51 7.01
N ILE A 430 -4.10 29.31 6.09
CA ILE A 430 -4.52 29.29 4.68
C ILE A 430 -4.32 27.89 4.09
N THR A 431 -3.17 27.26 4.30
CA THR A 431 -2.86 25.91 3.83
C THR A 431 -3.85 24.88 4.38
N SER A 432 -4.12 24.92 5.67
CA SER A 432 -5.08 24.03 6.33
C SER A 432 -6.50 24.22 5.76
N ASN A 433 -6.90 25.46 5.56
CA ASN A 433 -8.23 25.78 5.04
C ASN A 433 -8.40 25.41 3.55
N ILE A 434 -7.36 25.50 2.73
CA ILE A 434 -7.39 25.00 1.34
C ILE A 434 -7.56 23.47 1.34
N ASN A 435 -6.85 22.76 2.22
CA ASN A 435 -6.97 21.32 2.37
C ASN A 435 -8.32 20.88 2.98
N SER A 436 -8.98 21.73 3.75
CA SER A 436 -10.26 21.45 4.42
C SER A 436 -11.49 21.96 3.68
N LYS A 437 -11.36 22.90 2.74
CA LYS A 437 -12.49 23.34 1.91
C LYS A 437 -12.83 22.27 0.88
N LYS A 438 -13.93 21.66 1.15
CA LYS A 438 -14.72 20.80 0.29
C LYS A 438 -15.52 21.62 -0.71
#